data_2c3d7927ecae0adc84d5c54d6168cbb1
#
_entry.id   2c3d7927ecae0adc84d5c54d6168cbb1
#
_cell.length_a   1.000
_cell.length_b   1.000
_cell.length_c   1.000
_cell.angle_alpha   90.00
_cell.angle_beta   90.00
_cell.angle_gamma   90.00
#
_symmetry.space_group_name_H-M   'P 1'
#
loop_
_entity.id
_entity.type
_entity.pdbx_description
1 polymer ?
#
loop_
_entity_poly.entity_id
_entity_poly.type
_entity_poly.pdbx_seq_one_letter_code
_entity_poly.pdbx_strand_id
1 'polypeptide(L)'
;MTTSYKTKHAGTKILIAFLTVCVSALCMVGLVGCSGPTPTETTQQFLDGIKANDTESIQKVYAGDPNSVLTITPEDAESEGSDGVVVGEIQDTINNDLVPKLREFDYEITNEQIDGDTATVDVKITTYTVGDAFNTFITDYMSQGFTLALSGASEDDLSELASSIFSTKINSMEKSYTDTVTVSLSKVDGNWKVDDIKSNAELTDALLGGLYTTIESLDGLYE
;
A
#
# COMPACT_ATOMS: atom_id res chain seq x y z
N MET A 1 -16.29 -63.58 35.15
CA MET A 1 -15.14 -63.20 34.32
C MET A 1 -15.55 -61.99 33.52
N THR A 2 -15.23 -60.82 34.00
CA THR A 2 -15.58 -59.54 33.42
C THR A 2 -14.31 -58.84 32.93
N THR A 3 -14.15 -58.75 31.65
CA THR A 3 -13.00 -58.08 31.03
C THR A 3 -13.40 -56.64 30.69
N SER A 4 -12.86 -55.70 31.44
CA SER A 4 -13.02 -54.26 31.24
C SER A 4 -12.13 -53.77 30.12
N TYR A 5 -12.72 -53.20 29.03
CA TYR A 5 -11.98 -52.52 28.00
C TYR A 5 -11.91 -51.00 28.33
N LYS A 6 -10.71 -50.55 28.66
CA LYS A 6 -10.37 -49.18 28.90
C LYS A 6 -10.11 -48.47 27.58
N THR A 7 -11.09 -47.74 27.07
CA THR A 7 -10.90 -46.88 25.91
C THR A 7 -10.06 -45.65 26.28
N LYS A 8 -8.86 -45.58 25.70
CA LYS A 8 -8.02 -44.39 25.75
C LYS A 8 -8.53 -43.39 24.72
N HIS A 9 -9.15 -42.32 25.17
CA HIS A 9 -9.34 -41.13 24.34
C HIS A 9 -8.03 -40.42 24.17
N ALA A 10 -7.36 -40.62 23.03
CA ALA A 10 -6.29 -39.79 22.57
C ALA A 10 -6.88 -38.48 22.03
N GLY A 11 -6.91 -37.46 22.85
CA GLY A 11 -7.25 -36.12 22.44
C GLY A 11 -6.19 -35.61 21.44
N THR A 12 -6.55 -35.62 20.17
CA THR A 12 -5.76 -34.95 19.14
C THR A 12 -5.86 -33.45 19.38
N LYS A 13 -4.89 -32.90 20.07
CA LYS A 13 -4.68 -31.45 20.14
C LYS A 13 -4.19 -31.03 18.78
N ILE A 14 -5.09 -30.50 17.98
CA ILE A 14 -4.72 -29.74 16.76
C ILE A 14 -4.02 -28.48 17.29
N LEU A 15 -2.70 -28.55 17.35
CA LEU A 15 -1.84 -27.38 17.49
C LEU A 15 -1.95 -26.63 16.15
N ILE A 16 -2.80 -25.61 16.08
CA ILE A 16 -2.69 -24.59 15.08
C ILE A 16 -1.38 -23.87 15.40
N ALA A 17 -0.32 -24.33 14.74
CA ALA A 17 0.93 -23.60 14.72
C ALA A 17 0.67 -22.32 13.91
N PHE A 18 0.37 -21.23 14.59
CA PHE A 18 0.62 -19.90 14.06
C PHE A 18 2.12 -19.87 13.73
N LEU A 19 2.41 -20.03 12.45
CA LEU A 19 3.71 -19.78 11.90
C LEU A 19 3.92 -18.27 11.96
N THR A 20 4.31 -17.80 13.14
CA THR A 20 4.99 -16.52 13.28
C THR A 20 6.27 -16.73 12.49
N VAL A 21 6.32 -16.19 11.27
CA VAL A 21 7.57 -16.06 10.55
C VAL A 21 8.40 -15.07 11.36
N CYS A 22 9.16 -15.63 12.31
CA CYS A 22 10.29 -14.96 12.87
C CYS A 22 11.22 -14.71 11.68
N VAL A 23 11.30 -13.47 11.24
CA VAL A 23 12.42 -12.99 10.45
C VAL A 23 13.67 -13.48 11.17
N SER A 24 14.30 -14.47 10.59
CA SER A 24 15.58 -14.96 11.04
C SER A 24 16.56 -13.81 10.83
N ALA A 25 16.76 -13.02 11.88
CA ALA A 25 17.92 -12.15 11.96
C ALA A 25 19.14 -13.04 11.81
N LEU A 26 19.65 -13.17 10.61
CA LEU A 26 21.01 -13.61 10.38
C LEU A 26 21.89 -12.54 11.01
N CYS A 27 22.20 -12.74 12.30
CA CYS A 27 23.32 -12.09 12.96
C CYS A 27 24.59 -12.54 12.27
N MET A 28 24.94 -11.88 11.18
CA MET A 28 26.33 -11.83 10.74
C MET A 28 27.08 -10.96 11.74
N VAL A 29 27.63 -11.61 12.75
CA VAL A 29 28.68 -11.04 13.61
C VAL A 29 29.91 -10.90 12.72
N GLY A 30 30.04 -9.75 12.09
CA GLY A 30 31.16 -9.41 11.22
C GLY A 30 31.50 -7.94 11.36
N LEU A 31 32.51 -7.62 12.16
CA LEU A 31 33.26 -6.37 12.21
C LEU A 31 32.45 -5.11 12.56
N VAL A 32 32.50 -4.74 13.85
CA VAL A 32 32.13 -3.42 14.34
C VAL A 32 33.12 -2.39 13.77
N GLY A 33 32.89 -2.01 12.52
CA GLY A 33 33.23 -0.71 11.96
C GLY A 33 31.99 0.17 12.05
N CYS A 34 32.13 1.43 12.39
CA CYS A 34 31.05 2.43 12.42
C CYS A 34 30.52 2.68 10.99
N SER A 35 29.82 1.72 10.41
CA SER A 35 29.01 1.93 9.22
C SER A 35 27.57 2.06 9.69
N GLY A 36 26.89 3.13 9.25
CA GLY A 36 25.45 3.31 9.48
C GLY A 36 24.62 2.12 8.97
N PRO A 37 23.30 2.17 9.06
CA PRO A 37 22.43 1.10 8.61
C PRO A 37 22.70 0.72 7.15
N THR A 38 22.54 -0.58 6.83
CA THR A 38 22.64 -1.09 5.44
C THR A 38 21.49 -0.59 4.57
N PRO A 39 21.54 -0.73 3.21
CA PRO A 39 20.40 -0.42 2.36
C PRO A 39 19.14 -1.19 2.76
N THR A 40 19.26 -2.48 3.08
CA THR A 40 18.16 -3.31 3.59
C THR A 40 17.57 -2.75 4.89
N GLU A 41 18.40 -2.42 5.88
CA GLU A 41 17.93 -1.84 7.15
C GLU A 41 17.31 -0.45 6.95
N THR A 42 17.85 0.35 6.03
CA THR A 42 17.32 1.66 5.66
C THR A 42 15.94 1.53 5.01
N THR A 43 15.78 0.60 4.06
CA THR A 43 14.50 0.29 3.42
C THR A 43 13.48 -0.21 4.44
N GLN A 44 13.89 -1.08 5.36
CA GLN A 44 13.02 -1.57 6.44
C GLN A 44 12.54 -0.41 7.32
N GLN A 45 13.45 0.46 7.77
CA GLN A 45 13.08 1.63 8.59
C GLN A 45 12.12 2.57 7.85
N PHE A 46 12.30 2.74 6.55
CA PHE A 46 11.40 3.54 5.71
C PHE A 46 9.99 2.93 5.66
N LEU A 47 9.89 1.64 5.33
CA LEU A 47 8.59 0.95 5.23
C LEU A 47 7.88 0.85 6.58
N ASP A 48 8.62 0.57 7.65
CA ASP A 48 8.07 0.55 9.02
C ASP A 48 7.59 1.94 9.46
N GLY A 49 8.32 3.01 9.07
CA GLY A 49 7.91 4.40 9.29
C GLY A 49 6.58 4.72 8.58
N ILE A 50 6.39 4.26 7.35
CA ILE A 50 5.13 4.41 6.60
C ILE A 50 3.98 3.71 7.34
N LYS A 51 4.18 2.45 7.74
CA LYS A 51 3.18 1.66 8.50
C LYS A 51 2.79 2.35 9.81
N ALA A 52 3.77 2.87 10.52
CA ALA A 52 3.57 3.55 11.79
C ALA A 52 3.06 5.00 11.67
N ASN A 53 3.02 5.56 10.46
CA ASN A 53 2.80 7.00 10.21
C ASN A 53 3.80 7.88 10.98
N ASP A 54 5.05 7.42 11.07
CA ASP A 54 6.13 8.10 11.80
C ASP A 54 6.98 8.93 10.84
N THR A 55 6.55 10.16 10.61
CA THR A 55 7.20 11.13 9.73
C THR A 55 8.65 11.42 10.15
N GLU A 56 8.95 11.41 11.46
CA GLU A 56 10.31 11.67 11.95
C GLU A 56 11.27 10.52 11.59
N SER A 57 10.79 9.28 11.69
CA SER A 57 11.56 8.09 11.29
C SER A 57 11.77 8.05 9.78
N ILE A 58 10.74 8.36 8.99
CA ILE A 58 10.84 8.46 7.53
C ILE A 58 11.89 9.52 7.14
N GLN A 59 11.85 10.72 7.71
CA GLN A 59 12.77 11.80 7.38
C GLN A 59 14.26 11.44 7.55
N LYS A 60 14.57 10.56 8.50
CA LYS A 60 15.95 10.11 8.74
C LYS A 60 16.51 9.25 7.63
N VAL A 61 15.68 8.51 6.93
CA VAL A 61 16.06 7.46 5.98
C VAL A 61 15.53 7.69 4.55
N TYR A 62 14.86 8.80 4.30
CA TYR A 62 14.26 9.15 3.03
C TYR A 62 14.85 10.45 2.49
N ALA A 63 15.05 10.55 1.17
CA ALA A 63 15.62 11.71 0.51
C ALA A 63 14.56 12.76 0.09
N GLY A 64 13.29 12.36 -0.02
CA GLY A 64 12.17 13.22 -0.39
C GLY A 64 11.44 13.83 0.81
N ASP A 65 10.27 14.41 0.56
CA ASP A 65 9.38 14.92 1.62
C ASP A 65 8.62 13.76 2.28
N PRO A 66 8.83 13.52 3.59
CA PRO A 66 8.17 12.42 4.29
C PRO A 66 6.64 12.54 4.33
N ASN A 67 6.08 13.75 4.14
CA ASN A 67 4.63 13.94 4.10
C ASN A 67 4.00 13.54 2.76
N SER A 68 4.80 13.39 1.70
CA SER A 68 4.29 13.03 0.37
C SER A 68 4.10 11.53 0.15
N VAL A 69 4.60 10.68 1.04
CA VAL A 69 4.72 9.20 0.86
C VAL A 69 3.36 8.53 0.88
N LEU A 70 2.31 8.78 1.01
CA LEU A 70 0.95 8.20 0.85
C LEU A 70 -0.09 9.32 0.73
N THR A 71 0.33 10.46 0.18
CA THR A 71 -0.60 11.56 -0.07
C THR A 71 -1.23 11.33 -1.43
N ILE A 72 -2.51 10.99 -1.43
CA ILE A 72 -3.34 10.97 -2.64
C ILE A 72 -3.95 12.36 -2.75
N THR A 73 -3.26 13.26 -3.46
CA THR A 73 -3.78 14.60 -3.70
C THR A 73 -4.53 14.64 -5.03
N PRO A 74 -5.68 15.29 -5.09
CA PRO A 74 -6.38 15.54 -6.34
C PRO A 74 -5.66 16.50 -7.29
N GLU A 75 -4.47 17.00 -6.93
CA GLU A 75 -3.72 17.97 -7.75
C GLU A 75 -3.34 17.41 -9.14
N ASP A 76 -3.24 16.07 -9.27
CA ASP A 76 -3.10 15.42 -10.57
C ASP A 76 -4.47 15.16 -11.26
N ALA A 77 -5.58 15.45 -10.60
CA ALA A 77 -6.94 15.36 -11.10
C ALA A 77 -7.55 16.73 -11.44
N GLU A 78 -6.71 17.72 -11.83
CA GLU A 78 -7.20 18.95 -12.43
C GLU A 78 -7.81 18.68 -13.82
N SER A 79 -8.92 17.94 -13.83
CA SER A 79 -9.87 18.05 -14.92
C SER A 79 -10.67 19.32 -14.67
N GLU A 80 -10.44 20.35 -15.48
CA GLU A 80 -11.25 21.54 -15.54
C GLU A 80 -12.72 21.14 -15.73
N GLY A 81 -13.52 21.13 -14.66
CA GLY A 81 -14.95 20.94 -14.75
C GLY A 81 -15.66 20.06 -13.73
N SER A 82 -14.99 19.48 -12.74
CA SER A 82 -15.71 18.76 -11.68
C SER A 82 -15.92 19.68 -10.47
N ASP A 83 -17.19 19.97 -10.17
CA ASP A 83 -17.59 20.81 -9.06
C ASP A 83 -17.02 20.28 -7.72
N GLY A 84 -16.41 21.18 -6.95
CA GLY A 84 -15.63 20.88 -5.74
C GLY A 84 -16.39 20.18 -4.59
N VAL A 85 -17.68 19.86 -4.74
CA VAL A 85 -18.48 19.16 -3.73
C VAL A 85 -18.20 17.64 -3.73
N VAL A 86 -18.12 17.03 -4.92
CA VAL A 86 -17.80 15.58 -5.04
C VAL A 86 -16.42 15.25 -4.47
N VAL A 87 -15.47 16.18 -4.65
CA VAL A 87 -14.10 16.01 -4.18
C VAL A 87 -14.03 15.97 -2.65
N GLY A 88 -14.85 16.74 -1.94
CA GLY A 88 -14.81 16.82 -0.46
C GLY A 88 -15.22 15.53 0.24
N GLU A 89 -16.34 14.93 -0.15
CA GLU A 89 -16.85 13.71 0.48
C GLU A 89 -15.98 12.49 0.15
N ILE A 90 -15.49 12.39 -1.10
CA ILE A 90 -14.54 11.34 -1.49
C ILE A 90 -13.23 11.52 -0.72
N GLN A 91 -12.75 12.77 -0.54
CA GLN A 91 -11.54 13.07 0.23
C GLN A 91 -11.64 12.59 1.68
N ASP A 92 -12.80 12.74 2.31
CA ASP A 92 -13.03 12.23 3.67
C ASP A 92 -12.92 10.70 3.72
N THR A 93 -13.48 9.99 2.74
CA THR A 93 -13.34 8.53 2.64
C THR A 93 -11.88 8.12 2.38
N ILE A 94 -11.16 8.85 1.53
CA ILE A 94 -9.72 8.62 1.31
C ILE A 94 -8.97 8.75 2.62
N ASN A 95 -9.15 9.84 3.35
CA ASN A 95 -8.39 10.11 4.56
C ASN A 95 -8.75 9.19 5.74
N ASN A 96 -10.03 8.86 5.88
CA ASN A 96 -10.53 8.15 7.06
C ASN A 96 -10.57 6.62 6.86
N ASP A 97 -10.77 6.14 5.63
CA ASP A 97 -10.95 4.72 5.34
C ASP A 97 -9.80 4.13 4.49
N LEU A 98 -9.39 4.81 3.39
CA LEU A 98 -8.40 4.28 2.48
C LEU A 98 -6.98 4.39 3.03
N VAL A 99 -6.53 5.58 3.43
CA VAL A 99 -5.15 5.80 3.90
C VAL A 99 -4.79 4.93 5.11
N PRO A 100 -5.66 4.74 6.12
CA PRO A 100 -5.39 3.78 7.19
C PRO A 100 -5.20 2.34 6.71
N LYS A 101 -6.03 1.86 5.76
CA LYS A 101 -5.88 0.52 5.16
C LYS A 101 -4.56 0.39 4.41
N LEU A 102 -4.15 1.41 3.63
CA LEU A 102 -2.89 1.38 2.90
C LEU A 102 -1.67 1.23 3.84
N ARG A 103 -1.73 1.72 5.07
CA ARG A 103 -0.67 1.52 6.07
C ARG A 103 -0.61 0.11 6.66
N GLU A 104 -1.61 -0.72 6.42
CA GLU A 104 -1.65 -2.11 6.88
C GLU A 104 -0.93 -3.07 5.91
N PHE A 105 -0.21 -2.57 4.89
CA PHE A 105 0.50 -3.44 3.95
C PHE A 105 1.50 -4.36 4.66
N ASP A 106 1.78 -5.52 4.05
CA ASP A 106 2.89 -6.39 4.44
C ASP A 106 4.01 -6.29 3.43
N TYR A 107 5.24 -6.53 3.86
CA TYR A 107 6.38 -6.55 2.95
C TYR A 107 7.39 -7.64 3.31
N GLU A 108 8.14 -8.07 2.29
CA GLU A 108 9.25 -9.00 2.41
C GLU A 108 10.42 -8.48 1.58
N ILE A 109 11.59 -8.26 2.22
CA ILE A 109 12.80 -7.87 1.51
C ILE A 109 13.50 -9.14 1.04
N THR A 110 13.78 -9.22 -0.28
CA THR A 110 14.25 -10.46 -0.91
C THR A 110 15.68 -10.39 -1.43
N ASN A 111 16.18 -9.21 -1.78
CA ASN A 111 17.50 -9.03 -2.37
C ASN A 111 18.06 -7.64 -2.07
N GLU A 112 19.39 -7.51 -2.06
CA GLU A 112 20.11 -6.24 -1.94
C GLU A 112 21.28 -6.25 -2.93
N GLN A 113 21.48 -5.16 -3.65
CA GLN A 113 22.64 -4.93 -4.49
C GLN A 113 23.22 -3.55 -4.20
N ILE A 114 24.56 -3.48 -4.04
CA ILE A 114 25.27 -2.22 -3.76
C ILE A 114 26.27 -1.98 -4.89
N ASP A 115 26.23 -0.77 -5.44
CA ASP A 115 27.19 -0.27 -6.44
C ASP A 115 27.73 1.10 -6.00
N GLY A 116 28.84 1.09 -5.27
CA GLY A 116 29.48 2.29 -4.75
C GLY A 116 28.57 3.03 -3.75
N ASP A 117 28.06 4.19 -4.15
CA ASP A 117 27.20 5.05 -3.35
C ASP A 117 25.70 4.95 -3.73
N THR A 118 25.35 3.99 -4.60
CA THR A 118 23.99 3.62 -4.93
C THR A 118 23.69 2.19 -4.52
N ALA A 119 22.44 1.88 -4.25
CA ALA A 119 21.99 0.53 -3.95
C ALA A 119 20.57 0.31 -4.45
N THR A 120 20.22 -0.95 -4.63
CA THR A 120 18.84 -1.38 -4.87
C THR A 120 18.46 -2.48 -3.89
N VAL A 121 17.18 -2.46 -3.49
CA VAL A 121 16.60 -3.46 -2.58
C VAL A 121 15.30 -3.95 -3.18
N ASP A 122 15.19 -5.25 -3.44
CA ASP A 122 13.95 -5.84 -3.95
C ASP A 122 12.99 -6.13 -2.79
N VAL A 123 11.78 -5.59 -2.90
CA VAL A 123 10.75 -5.68 -1.87
C VAL A 123 9.47 -6.23 -2.48
N LYS A 124 8.97 -7.30 -1.92
CA LYS A 124 7.63 -7.81 -2.21
C LYS A 124 6.64 -7.12 -1.29
N ILE A 125 5.68 -6.40 -1.86
CA ILE A 125 4.60 -5.71 -1.15
C ILE A 125 3.32 -6.54 -1.27
N THR A 126 2.55 -6.62 -0.19
CA THR A 126 1.17 -7.15 -0.19
C THR A 126 0.26 -6.13 0.47
N THR A 127 -0.75 -5.65 -0.27
CA THR A 127 -1.67 -4.61 0.19
C THR A 127 -3.09 -4.84 -0.35
N TYR A 128 -3.97 -3.87 -0.18
CA TYR A 128 -5.34 -3.91 -0.68
C TYR A 128 -5.41 -3.65 -2.19
N THR A 129 -6.44 -4.22 -2.85
CA THR A 129 -6.67 -4.11 -4.30
C THR A 129 -7.30 -2.76 -4.67
N VAL A 130 -6.56 -1.65 -4.47
CA VAL A 130 -7.10 -0.30 -4.69
C VAL A 130 -7.38 -0.04 -6.16
N GLY A 131 -6.49 -0.47 -7.06
CA GLY A 131 -6.70 -0.34 -8.51
C GLY A 131 -8.00 -1.01 -8.96
N ASP A 132 -8.28 -2.24 -8.51
CA ASP A 132 -9.52 -2.95 -8.83
C ASP A 132 -10.76 -2.24 -8.27
N ALA A 133 -10.66 -1.73 -7.02
CA ALA A 133 -11.73 -0.98 -6.39
C ALA A 133 -12.04 0.31 -7.16
N PHE A 134 -11.00 1.02 -7.62
CA PHE A 134 -11.15 2.22 -8.44
C PHE A 134 -11.76 1.92 -9.80
N ASN A 135 -11.30 0.90 -10.51
CA ASN A 135 -11.86 0.48 -11.80
C ASN A 135 -13.35 0.13 -11.68
N THR A 136 -13.71 -0.64 -10.66
CA THR A 136 -15.12 -1.00 -10.42
C THR A 136 -15.95 0.20 -9.97
N PHE A 137 -15.38 1.15 -9.22
CA PHE A 137 -16.02 2.41 -8.87
C PHE A 137 -16.37 3.20 -10.13
N ILE A 138 -15.43 3.44 -11.05
CA ILE A 138 -15.67 4.16 -12.30
C ILE A 138 -16.77 3.48 -13.11
N THR A 139 -16.70 2.16 -13.27
CA THR A 139 -17.69 1.40 -14.04
C THR A 139 -19.10 1.53 -13.45
N ASP A 140 -19.24 1.36 -12.15
CA ASP A 140 -20.53 1.43 -11.46
C ASP A 140 -21.09 2.85 -11.46
N TYR A 141 -20.23 3.86 -11.23
CA TYR A 141 -20.63 5.25 -11.25
C TYR A 141 -21.09 5.69 -12.64
N MET A 142 -20.37 5.34 -13.70
CA MET A 142 -20.77 5.64 -15.07
C MET A 142 -22.15 5.03 -15.42
N SER A 143 -22.37 3.77 -15.05
CA SER A 143 -23.63 3.06 -15.33
C SER A 143 -24.82 3.62 -14.54
N GLN A 144 -24.66 3.81 -13.24
CA GLN A 144 -25.75 4.26 -12.35
C GLN A 144 -25.96 5.75 -12.46
N GLY A 145 -24.88 6.55 -12.55
CA GLY A 145 -24.94 8.00 -12.71
C GLY A 145 -25.61 8.41 -14.00
N PHE A 146 -25.33 7.72 -15.12
CA PHE A 146 -26.03 7.95 -16.37
C PHE A 146 -27.55 7.71 -16.24
N THR A 147 -27.95 6.62 -15.60
CA THR A 147 -29.36 6.30 -15.35
C THR A 147 -30.02 7.36 -14.47
N LEU A 148 -29.32 7.79 -13.43
CA LEU A 148 -29.80 8.79 -12.48
C LEU A 148 -29.95 10.16 -13.16
N ALA A 149 -28.96 10.59 -13.94
CA ALA A 149 -29.00 11.83 -14.72
C ALA A 149 -30.16 11.87 -15.72
N LEU A 150 -30.44 10.76 -16.44
CA LEU A 150 -31.59 10.65 -17.32
C LEU A 150 -32.94 10.77 -16.60
N SER A 151 -32.99 10.47 -15.30
CA SER A 151 -34.20 10.66 -14.47
C SER A 151 -34.41 12.10 -13.99
N GLY A 152 -33.48 13.01 -14.31
CA GLY A 152 -33.54 14.43 -13.94
C GLY A 152 -32.98 14.72 -12.57
N ALA A 153 -32.06 13.86 -12.08
CA ALA A 153 -31.37 14.06 -10.82
C ALA A 153 -30.52 15.34 -10.81
N SER A 154 -30.32 15.90 -9.62
CA SER A 154 -29.46 17.05 -9.39
C SER A 154 -27.97 16.63 -9.33
N GLU A 155 -27.07 17.61 -9.35
CA GLU A 155 -25.64 17.39 -9.12
C GLU A 155 -25.37 16.84 -7.71
N ASP A 156 -26.13 17.27 -6.70
CA ASP A 156 -26.03 16.73 -5.33
C ASP A 156 -26.38 15.23 -5.30
N ASP A 157 -27.41 14.79 -6.03
CA ASP A 157 -27.78 13.36 -6.12
C ASP A 157 -26.66 12.53 -6.75
N LEU A 158 -25.99 13.07 -7.77
CA LEU A 158 -24.85 12.41 -8.42
C LEU A 158 -23.63 12.35 -7.52
N SER A 159 -23.40 13.39 -6.73
CA SER A 159 -22.33 13.45 -5.72
C SER A 159 -22.54 12.41 -4.61
N GLU A 160 -23.76 12.33 -4.07
CA GLU A 160 -24.11 11.32 -3.05
C GLU A 160 -23.94 9.90 -3.60
N LEU A 161 -24.35 9.67 -4.87
CA LEU A 161 -24.13 8.38 -5.52
C LEU A 161 -22.65 8.05 -5.64
N ALA A 162 -21.81 8.99 -6.09
CA ALA A 162 -20.37 8.79 -6.22
C ALA A 162 -19.74 8.43 -4.86
N SER A 163 -20.01 9.20 -3.81
CA SER A 163 -19.51 8.98 -2.46
C SER A 163 -19.96 7.63 -1.90
N SER A 164 -21.22 7.26 -2.12
CA SER A 164 -21.76 5.97 -1.66
C SER A 164 -21.10 4.78 -2.35
N ILE A 165 -20.94 4.84 -3.69
CA ILE A 165 -20.27 3.77 -4.44
C ILE A 165 -18.80 3.69 -4.01
N PHE A 166 -18.09 4.82 -3.95
CA PHE A 166 -16.69 4.87 -3.58
C PHE A 166 -16.44 4.26 -2.19
N SER A 167 -17.19 4.71 -1.17
CA SER A 167 -17.10 4.16 0.18
C SER A 167 -17.38 2.66 0.22
N THR A 168 -18.37 2.18 -0.54
CA THR A 168 -18.68 0.75 -0.64
C THR A 168 -17.50 -0.04 -1.21
N LYS A 169 -16.87 0.46 -2.30
CA LYS A 169 -15.72 -0.21 -2.92
C LYS A 169 -14.51 -0.24 -1.99
N ILE A 170 -14.17 0.88 -1.35
CA ILE A 170 -13.07 0.95 -0.39
C ILE A 170 -13.28 0.00 0.79
N ASN A 171 -14.50 -0.10 1.30
CA ASN A 171 -14.81 -0.97 2.44
C ASN A 171 -14.84 -2.46 2.07
N SER A 172 -15.05 -2.80 0.81
CA SER A 172 -15.08 -4.19 0.31
C SER A 172 -13.75 -4.70 -0.25
N MET A 173 -12.69 -3.86 -0.28
CA MET A 173 -11.38 -4.28 -0.77
C MET A 173 -10.81 -5.45 0.02
N GLU A 174 -10.14 -6.35 -0.71
CA GLU A 174 -9.38 -7.45 -0.12
C GLU A 174 -7.89 -7.11 -0.08
N LYS A 175 -7.17 -7.58 0.94
CA LYS A 175 -5.71 -7.47 1.04
C LYS A 175 -5.06 -8.62 0.27
N SER A 176 -5.08 -8.53 -1.05
CA SER A 176 -4.61 -9.59 -1.96
C SER A 176 -3.77 -9.09 -3.13
N TYR A 177 -3.63 -7.78 -3.30
CA TYR A 177 -2.69 -7.22 -4.26
C TYR A 177 -1.25 -7.55 -3.83
N THR A 178 -0.45 -8.08 -4.74
CA THR A 178 0.95 -8.41 -4.46
C THR A 178 1.82 -8.03 -5.65
N ASP A 179 2.87 -7.29 -5.39
CA ASP A 179 3.88 -6.94 -6.39
C ASP A 179 5.29 -7.00 -5.78
N THR A 180 6.31 -7.17 -6.64
CA THR A 180 7.72 -7.14 -6.25
C THR A 180 8.41 -6.02 -6.99
N VAL A 181 8.86 -5.03 -6.26
CA VAL A 181 9.43 -3.79 -6.78
C VAL A 181 10.86 -3.61 -6.31
N THR A 182 11.64 -2.87 -7.08
CA THR A 182 13.02 -2.52 -6.75
C THR A 182 13.07 -1.10 -6.18
N VAL A 183 13.46 -0.98 -4.93
CA VAL A 183 13.65 0.29 -4.23
C VAL A 183 15.06 0.80 -4.47
N SER A 184 15.20 2.03 -4.96
CA SER A 184 16.48 2.69 -5.17
C SER A 184 16.90 3.50 -3.96
N LEU A 185 18.19 3.43 -3.63
CA LEU A 185 18.80 4.15 -2.52
C LEU A 185 20.12 4.80 -2.97
N SER A 186 20.40 5.94 -2.35
CA SER A 186 21.68 6.65 -2.52
C SER A 186 22.29 7.02 -1.17
N LYS A 187 23.63 7.15 -1.11
CA LYS A 187 24.29 7.69 0.08
C LYS A 187 24.23 9.21 0.08
N VAL A 188 23.72 9.76 1.16
CA VAL A 188 23.70 11.19 1.47
C VAL A 188 24.50 11.40 2.76
N ASP A 189 25.58 12.18 2.69
CA ASP A 189 26.49 12.41 3.81
C ASP A 189 26.99 11.12 4.48
N GLY A 190 27.24 10.09 3.66
CA GLY A 190 27.75 8.80 4.10
C GLY A 190 26.69 7.83 4.68
N ASN A 191 25.42 8.24 4.72
CA ASN A 191 24.31 7.41 5.18
C ASN A 191 23.40 7.01 4.01
N TRP A 192 22.92 5.78 4.00
CA TRP A 192 21.94 5.35 3.02
C TRP A 192 20.59 6.06 3.24
N LYS A 193 19.99 6.47 2.15
CA LYS A 193 18.62 7.00 2.11
C LYS A 193 17.86 6.39 0.94
N VAL A 194 16.61 6.05 1.14
CA VAL A 194 15.68 5.73 0.07
C VAL A 194 15.51 6.98 -0.79
N ASP A 195 15.69 6.86 -2.11
CA ASP A 195 15.53 7.96 -3.05
C ASP A 195 14.08 8.47 -3.07
N ASP A 196 13.88 9.68 -3.60
CA ASP A 196 12.53 10.27 -3.69
C ASP A 196 11.54 9.32 -4.38
N ILE A 197 10.29 9.36 -3.95
CA ILE A 197 9.20 8.52 -4.46
C ILE A 197 9.01 8.65 -5.98
N LYS A 198 9.38 9.81 -6.55
CA LYS A 198 9.36 10.02 -8.01
C LYS A 198 10.37 9.13 -8.75
N SER A 199 11.48 8.79 -8.08
CA SER A 199 12.48 7.84 -8.58
C SER A 199 12.11 6.38 -8.27
N ASN A 200 11.12 6.16 -7.43
CA ASN A 200 10.59 4.88 -6.99
C ASN A 200 9.09 4.75 -7.31
N ALA A 201 8.70 5.10 -8.54
CA ALA A 201 7.29 5.10 -8.96
C ALA A 201 6.62 3.73 -8.82
N GLU A 202 7.35 2.65 -9.10
CA GLU A 202 6.86 1.26 -8.94
C GLU A 202 6.57 0.95 -7.46
N LEU A 203 7.41 1.41 -6.51
CA LEU A 203 7.13 1.27 -5.09
C LEU A 203 5.86 2.02 -4.69
N THR A 204 5.68 3.22 -5.23
CA THR A 204 4.48 4.02 -4.96
C THR A 204 3.23 3.31 -5.45
N ASP A 205 3.24 2.81 -6.69
CA ASP A 205 2.10 2.09 -7.24
C ASP A 205 1.81 0.80 -6.45
N ALA A 206 2.86 0.06 -6.06
CA ALA A 206 2.72 -1.14 -5.25
C ALA A 206 2.10 -0.84 -3.87
N LEU A 207 2.52 0.24 -3.19
CA LEU A 207 1.95 0.68 -1.91
C LEU A 207 0.49 1.14 -2.06
N LEU A 208 0.14 1.71 -3.22
CA LEU A 208 -1.22 2.13 -3.59
C LEU A 208 -2.03 1.01 -4.25
N GLY A 209 -1.58 -0.24 -4.20
CA GLY A 209 -2.33 -1.40 -4.67
C GLY A 209 -2.69 -1.37 -6.15
N GLY A 210 -1.76 -0.91 -7.01
CA GLY A 210 -1.91 -0.86 -8.45
C GLY A 210 -2.79 0.28 -8.97
N LEU A 211 -2.98 1.33 -8.18
CA LEU A 211 -3.86 2.44 -8.55
C LEU A 211 -3.36 3.18 -9.80
N TYR A 212 -2.07 3.54 -9.87
CA TYR A 212 -1.52 4.29 -11.01
C TYR A 212 -1.54 3.46 -12.29
N THR A 213 -1.13 2.19 -12.22
CA THR A 213 -1.22 1.26 -13.35
C THR A 213 -2.67 1.15 -13.85
N THR A 214 -3.65 1.14 -12.95
CA THR A 214 -5.08 1.11 -13.32
C THR A 214 -5.50 2.41 -14.02
N ILE A 215 -5.12 3.58 -13.50
CA ILE A 215 -5.44 4.88 -14.11
C ILE A 215 -4.86 4.96 -15.52
N GLU A 216 -3.58 4.64 -15.69
CA GLU A 216 -2.91 4.61 -17.00
C GLU A 216 -3.61 3.68 -18.00
N SER A 217 -4.11 2.54 -17.53
CA SER A 217 -4.85 1.61 -18.39
C SER A 217 -6.21 2.15 -18.85
N LEU A 218 -6.86 3.00 -18.03
CA LEU A 218 -8.11 3.65 -18.40
C LEU A 218 -7.88 4.77 -19.41
N ASP A 219 -6.83 5.57 -19.25
CA ASP A 219 -6.48 6.63 -20.20
C ASP A 219 -6.21 6.08 -21.62
N GLY A 220 -5.55 4.93 -21.72
CA GLY A 220 -5.31 4.26 -23.00
C GLY A 220 -6.55 3.71 -23.73
N LEU A 221 -7.73 3.72 -23.09
CA LEU A 221 -8.98 3.31 -23.71
C LEU A 221 -9.70 4.47 -24.46
N TYR A 222 -9.23 5.69 -24.29
CA TYR A 222 -9.84 6.90 -24.87
C TYR A 222 -9.02 7.53 -25.99
N GLU A 223 -7.86 6.94 -26.35
CA GLU A 223 -7.05 7.27 -27.53
C GLU A 223 -7.43 6.37 -28.74
#